data_fb05b228bcc6f19ace4b0b3a2a6fb548
#
_entry.id   fb05b228bcc6f19ace4b0b3a2a6fb548
#
_cell.length_a   1.000
_cell.length_b   1.000
_cell.length_c   1.000
_cell.angle_alpha   90.00
_cell.angle_beta   90.00
_cell.angle_gamma   90.00
#
_symmetry.space_group_name_H-M   'P 1'
#
loop_
_entity.id
_entity.type
_entity.pdbx_description
1 polymer ?
#
loop_
_entity_poly.entity_id
_entity_poly.type
_entity_poly.pdbx_seq_one_letter_code
_entity_poly.pdbx_strand_id
1 'polypeptide(L)'
;MKLPRRIADIIQRKDEFITRREASLNKSVVRLQNMLISKLTREIIPMLDTANGRIKNTLRNYQFLQSLDRVYKDFSTTQRLAFVSEIGDTARGLTGLNKQFFTITMGASLPVTFAKTLAATEAKMMTAIGIKGGKIRGGGFLDSLSANTELLTSVKNLMSQSVTSQVSTKDFIASMNDLITGSGEKPGGIESHLNRYAHDLYMQYDRAYATSLAEETGMKYFIYIGGKIDDSRDFCVAHDGKVWTTEESKKWIEWTPAKGVYPEGYKIKQKDKNAVPSYIASYDGYNPLIHCGGFNCRHHVGYIMQELAEEMRPDLVKK
;
A
#
# COMPACT_ATOMS: atom_id res chain seq x y z
N MET A 1 -16.91 -18.84 19.66
CA MET A 1 -15.89 -19.92 19.62
C MET A 1 -14.53 -19.30 19.32
N LYS A 2 -13.45 -19.84 19.86
CA LYS A 2 -12.09 -19.27 19.60
C LYS A 2 -11.52 -19.91 18.33
N LEU A 3 -10.88 -19.07 17.50
CA LEU A 3 -10.13 -19.51 16.34
C LEU A 3 -9.06 -20.57 16.75
N PRO A 4 -8.87 -21.65 15.97
CA PRO A 4 -7.79 -22.59 16.24
C PRO A 4 -6.45 -21.89 16.38
N ARG A 5 -5.68 -22.20 17.43
CA ARG A 5 -4.44 -21.49 17.78
C ARG A 5 -3.48 -21.37 16.61
N ARG A 6 -3.29 -22.46 15.85
CA ARG A 6 -2.36 -22.47 14.69
C ARG A 6 -2.77 -21.46 13.59
N ILE A 7 -4.07 -21.26 13.39
CA ILE A 7 -4.60 -20.29 12.43
C ILE A 7 -4.41 -18.87 12.97
N ALA A 8 -4.68 -18.64 14.26
CA ALA A 8 -4.45 -17.34 14.89
C ALA A 8 -2.95 -16.95 14.83
N ASP A 9 -2.06 -17.88 15.15
CA ASP A 9 -0.61 -17.67 15.14
C ASP A 9 -0.08 -17.25 13.75
N ILE A 10 -0.58 -17.87 12.66
CA ILE A 10 -0.12 -17.51 11.32
C ILE A 10 -0.67 -16.15 10.86
N ILE A 11 -1.88 -15.78 11.27
CA ILE A 11 -2.43 -14.45 11.00
C ILE A 11 -1.63 -13.39 11.74
N GLN A 12 -1.35 -13.60 13.03
CA GLN A 12 -0.48 -12.70 13.79
C GLN A 12 0.89 -12.53 13.12
N ARG A 13 1.49 -13.62 12.65
CA ARG A 13 2.78 -13.57 11.91
C ARG A 13 2.69 -12.78 10.61
N LYS A 14 1.55 -12.79 9.91
CA LYS A 14 1.32 -11.93 8.75
C LYS A 14 1.30 -10.45 9.14
N ASP A 15 0.56 -10.09 10.18
CA ASP A 15 0.50 -8.72 10.71
C ASP A 15 1.89 -8.21 11.12
N GLU A 16 2.63 -9.00 11.90
CA GLU A 16 3.99 -8.67 12.31
C GLU A 16 4.95 -8.55 11.13
N PHE A 17 4.77 -9.39 10.11
CA PHE A 17 5.59 -9.33 8.89
C PHE A 17 5.29 -8.04 8.11
N ILE A 18 4.03 -7.70 7.88
CA ILE A 18 3.62 -6.47 7.19
C ILE A 18 4.15 -5.25 7.94
N THR A 19 3.94 -5.16 9.25
CA THR A 19 4.43 -4.06 10.09
C THR A 19 5.96 -3.88 9.97
N ARG A 20 6.72 -4.98 9.99
CA ARG A 20 8.18 -4.92 9.80
C ARG A 20 8.57 -4.46 8.40
N ARG A 21 7.84 -4.87 7.37
CA ARG A 21 8.11 -4.48 5.98
C ARG A 21 7.76 -3.01 5.73
N GLU A 22 6.71 -2.50 6.34
CA GLU A 22 6.40 -1.06 6.35
C GLU A 22 7.51 -0.25 7.01
N ALA A 23 8.00 -0.69 8.18
CA ALA A 23 9.11 -0.03 8.85
C ALA A 23 10.42 -0.07 8.01
N SER A 24 10.66 -1.17 7.27
CA SER A 24 11.79 -1.27 6.33
C SER A 24 11.64 -0.30 5.17
N LEU A 25 10.44 -0.22 4.58
CA LEU A 25 10.14 0.71 3.50
C LEU A 25 10.34 2.16 3.95
N ASN A 26 9.85 2.53 5.14
CA ASN A 26 10.05 3.86 5.70
C ASN A 26 11.54 4.23 5.86
N LYS A 27 12.38 3.29 6.31
CA LYS A 27 13.83 3.50 6.36
C LYS A 27 14.43 3.72 4.97
N SER A 28 13.95 2.99 3.97
CA SER A 28 14.36 3.15 2.58
C SER A 28 13.94 4.50 2.02
N VAL A 29 12.75 4.97 2.38
CA VAL A 29 12.26 6.33 2.04
C VAL A 29 13.17 7.41 2.59
N VAL A 30 13.49 7.37 3.90
CA VAL A 30 14.40 8.35 4.52
C VAL A 30 15.77 8.36 3.82
N ARG A 31 16.30 7.19 3.47
CA ARG A 31 17.54 7.09 2.70
C ARG A 31 17.43 7.76 1.33
N LEU A 32 16.34 7.51 0.61
CA LEU A 32 16.09 8.12 -0.71
C LEU A 32 15.93 9.64 -0.61
N GLN A 33 15.24 10.16 0.40
CA GLN A 33 15.12 11.59 0.67
C GLN A 33 16.51 12.22 0.84
N ASN A 34 17.35 11.63 1.69
CA ASN A 34 18.72 12.11 1.93
C ASN A 34 19.59 12.04 0.68
N MET A 35 19.42 11.00 -0.14
CA MET A 35 20.12 10.89 -1.44
C MET A 35 19.69 11.99 -2.40
N LEU A 36 18.39 12.28 -2.51
CA LEU A 36 17.88 13.34 -3.39
C LEU A 36 18.41 14.71 -2.95
N ILE A 37 18.33 15.03 -1.66
CA ILE A 37 18.88 16.28 -1.11
C ILE A 37 20.38 16.40 -1.41
N SER A 38 21.15 15.35 -1.11
CA SER A 38 22.58 15.34 -1.36
C SER A 38 22.90 15.57 -2.83
N LYS A 39 22.14 14.94 -3.73
CA LYS A 39 22.32 15.09 -5.18
C LYS A 39 21.95 16.50 -5.65
N LEU A 40 20.82 17.05 -5.21
CA LEU A 40 20.42 18.43 -5.54
C LEU A 40 21.43 19.45 -4.98
N THR A 41 21.89 19.27 -3.75
CA THR A 41 22.87 20.17 -3.12
C THR A 41 24.22 20.14 -3.84
N ARG A 42 24.69 18.98 -4.28
CA ARG A 42 25.99 18.84 -4.96
C ARG A 42 25.96 19.22 -6.43
N GLU A 43 24.87 18.95 -7.12
CA GLU A 43 24.79 19.13 -8.57
C GLU A 43 24.12 20.45 -8.97
N ILE A 44 23.14 20.94 -8.20
CA ILE A 44 22.34 22.12 -8.55
C ILE A 44 22.84 23.40 -7.86
N ILE A 45 23.06 23.33 -6.54
CA ILE A 45 23.44 24.53 -5.78
C ILE A 45 24.72 25.21 -6.32
N PRO A 46 25.82 24.50 -6.66
CA PRO A 46 27.03 25.11 -7.20
C PRO A 46 26.86 25.77 -8.57
N MET A 47 25.80 25.40 -9.30
CA MET A 47 25.53 25.94 -10.64
C MET A 47 24.73 27.24 -10.59
N LEU A 48 24.14 27.58 -9.43
CA LEU A 48 23.34 28.79 -9.28
C LEU A 48 24.23 30.04 -9.36
N ASP A 49 23.77 30.98 -10.13
CA ASP A 49 24.35 32.34 -10.17
C ASP A 49 23.88 33.09 -8.92
N THR A 50 24.86 33.45 -8.06
CA THR A 50 24.58 34.07 -6.75
C THR A 50 25.40 35.37 -6.59
N ALA A 51 24.92 36.28 -5.75
CA ALA A 51 25.70 37.44 -5.27
C ALA A 51 25.34 37.70 -3.81
N ASN A 52 26.33 37.95 -2.99
CA ASN A 52 26.18 38.20 -1.55
C ASN A 52 25.32 37.13 -0.83
N GLY A 53 25.51 35.86 -1.18
CA GLY A 53 24.80 34.74 -0.63
C GLY A 53 23.31 34.63 -1.05
N ARG A 54 22.86 35.42 -2.01
CA ARG A 54 21.49 35.39 -2.55
C ARG A 54 21.47 34.90 -3.98
N ILE A 55 20.43 34.15 -4.34
CA ILE A 55 20.22 33.66 -5.72
C ILE A 55 19.83 34.85 -6.59
N LYS A 56 20.50 35.03 -7.74
CA LYS A 56 20.16 36.07 -8.69
C LYS A 56 18.97 35.74 -9.56
N ASN A 57 18.17 36.73 -9.90
CA ASN A 57 17.14 36.63 -10.92
C ASN A 57 17.78 36.75 -12.32
N THR A 58 18.31 35.65 -12.85
CA THR A 58 18.99 35.58 -14.15
C THR A 58 18.42 34.51 -15.04
N LEU A 59 18.47 34.70 -16.35
CA LEU A 59 18.05 33.68 -17.32
C LEU A 59 18.78 32.35 -17.11
N ARG A 60 20.05 32.40 -16.73
CA ARG A 60 20.86 31.22 -16.42
C ARG A 60 20.24 30.40 -15.31
N ASN A 61 19.78 31.02 -14.21
CA ASN A 61 19.15 30.32 -13.08
C ASN A 61 17.80 29.67 -13.49
N TYR A 62 17.03 30.29 -14.39
CA TYR A 62 15.84 29.66 -14.95
C TYR A 62 16.15 28.49 -15.87
N GLN A 63 17.24 28.55 -16.64
CA GLN A 63 17.65 27.44 -17.49
C GLN A 63 18.06 26.19 -16.68
N PHE A 64 18.54 26.35 -15.44
CA PHE A 64 18.84 25.24 -14.56
C PHE A 64 17.60 24.43 -14.14
N LEU A 65 16.38 24.97 -14.24
CA LEU A 65 15.17 24.22 -14.03
C LEU A 65 15.10 22.97 -14.93
N GLN A 66 15.63 23.05 -16.14
CA GLN A 66 15.72 21.90 -17.06
C GLN A 66 16.72 20.84 -16.57
N SER A 67 17.79 21.27 -15.85
CA SER A 67 18.76 20.34 -15.28
C SER A 67 18.17 19.48 -14.16
N LEU A 68 17.13 19.97 -13.46
CA LEU A 68 16.41 19.21 -12.45
C LEU A 68 15.77 17.94 -13.03
N ASP A 69 15.30 17.98 -14.27
CA ASP A 69 14.71 16.80 -14.93
C ASP A 69 15.73 15.65 -15.02
N ARG A 70 16.98 15.95 -15.37
CA ARG A 70 18.05 14.95 -15.46
C ARG A 70 18.39 14.39 -14.09
N VAL A 71 18.62 15.26 -13.10
CA VAL A 71 18.94 14.85 -11.73
C VAL A 71 17.83 13.98 -11.15
N TYR A 72 16.59 14.39 -11.38
CA TYR A 72 15.42 13.65 -10.89
C TYR A 72 15.21 12.33 -11.64
N LYS A 73 15.48 12.27 -12.94
CA LYS A 73 15.42 11.05 -13.74
C LYS A 73 16.35 9.97 -13.19
N ASP A 74 17.59 10.35 -12.89
CA ASP A 74 18.57 9.43 -12.30
C ASP A 74 18.15 8.97 -10.90
N PHE A 75 17.65 9.91 -10.09
CA PHE A 75 17.08 9.59 -8.77
C PHE A 75 15.88 8.66 -8.90
N SER A 76 14.92 8.95 -9.78
CA SER A 76 13.73 8.12 -10.01
C SER A 76 14.11 6.70 -10.44
N THR A 77 15.17 6.50 -11.21
CA THR A 77 15.68 5.18 -11.57
C THR A 77 16.16 4.41 -10.33
N THR A 78 16.93 5.05 -9.46
CA THR A 78 17.40 4.45 -8.20
C THR A 78 16.22 4.11 -7.27
N GLN A 79 15.25 5.01 -7.16
CA GLN A 79 14.04 4.81 -6.38
C GLN A 79 13.25 3.61 -6.87
N ARG A 80 13.08 3.46 -8.18
CA ARG A 80 12.40 2.31 -8.80
C ARG A 80 13.06 0.99 -8.43
N LEU A 81 14.38 0.92 -8.48
CA LEU A 81 15.11 -0.30 -8.10
C LEU A 81 14.92 -0.64 -6.62
N ALA A 82 14.98 0.36 -5.74
CA ALA A 82 14.73 0.16 -4.31
C ALA A 82 13.31 -0.35 -4.05
N PHE A 83 12.30 0.21 -4.72
CA PHE A 83 10.92 -0.26 -4.61
C PHE A 83 10.71 -1.67 -5.13
N VAL A 84 11.25 -2.00 -6.28
CA VAL A 84 11.14 -3.38 -6.82
C VAL A 84 11.67 -4.39 -5.81
N SER A 85 12.84 -4.09 -5.22
CA SER A 85 13.43 -4.98 -4.22
C SER A 85 12.52 -5.12 -2.99
N GLU A 86 12.14 -4.01 -2.36
CA GLU A 86 11.33 -4.02 -1.14
C GLU A 86 9.95 -4.65 -1.34
N ILE A 87 9.25 -4.27 -2.39
CA ILE A 87 7.90 -4.78 -2.67
C ILE A 87 7.97 -6.24 -3.12
N GLY A 88 8.94 -6.58 -3.96
CA GLY A 88 9.15 -7.96 -4.41
C GLY A 88 9.47 -8.91 -3.26
N ASP A 89 10.33 -8.49 -2.32
CA ASP A 89 10.67 -9.28 -1.12
C ASP A 89 9.46 -9.42 -0.19
N THR A 90 8.66 -8.36 -0.04
CA THR A 90 7.44 -8.41 0.75
C THR A 90 6.41 -9.34 0.13
N ALA A 91 6.19 -9.24 -1.17
CA ALA A 91 5.27 -10.13 -1.89
C ALA A 91 5.68 -11.61 -1.73
N ARG A 92 6.97 -11.94 -1.90
CA ARG A 92 7.49 -13.30 -1.69
C ARG A 92 7.29 -13.78 -0.26
N GLY A 93 7.54 -12.92 0.73
CA GLY A 93 7.31 -13.25 2.13
C GLY A 93 5.84 -13.52 2.45
N LEU A 94 4.93 -12.70 1.95
CA LEU A 94 3.48 -12.92 2.09
C LEU A 94 3.02 -14.19 1.37
N THR A 95 3.54 -14.48 0.19
CA THR A 95 3.33 -15.76 -0.50
C THR A 95 3.71 -16.94 0.38
N GLY A 96 4.89 -16.89 1.02
CA GLY A 96 5.34 -17.92 1.95
C GLY A 96 4.43 -18.11 3.16
N LEU A 97 3.94 -17.03 3.74
CA LEU A 97 2.99 -17.06 4.86
C LEU A 97 1.61 -17.58 4.43
N ASN A 98 1.12 -17.20 3.24
CA ASN A 98 -0.11 -17.75 2.68
C ASN A 98 0.02 -19.26 2.42
N LYS A 99 1.15 -19.71 1.88
CA LYS A 99 1.42 -21.14 1.73
C LYS A 99 1.29 -21.89 3.06
N GLN A 100 1.90 -21.35 4.13
CA GLN A 100 1.79 -21.95 5.46
C GLN A 100 0.35 -21.95 5.97
N PHE A 101 -0.38 -20.84 5.78
CA PHE A 101 -1.78 -20.73 6.16
C PHE A 101 -2.63 -21.81 5.49
N PHE A 102 -2.55 -21.93 4.16
CA PHE A 102 -3.30 -22.95 3.40
C PHE A 102 -2.86 -24.37 3.77
N THR A 103 -1.59 -24.61 4.03
CA THR A 103 -1.11 -25.93 4.50
C THR A 103 -1.73 -26.29 5.85
N ILE A 104 -1.87 -25.33 6.77
CA ILE A 104 -2.48 -25.53 8.09
C ILE A 104 -3.98 -25.76 7.96
N THR A 105 -4.67 -24.99 7.13
CA THR A 105 -6.14 -25.05 7.00
C THR A 105 -6.62 -26.25 6.21
N MET A 106 -5.91 -26.63 5.14
CA MET A 106 -6.29 -27.76 4.28
C MET A 106 -5.72 -29.10 4.78
N GLY A 107 -4.61 -29.09 5.52
CA GLY A 107 -3.99 -30.30 6.05
C GLY A 107 -3.72 -31.36 4.95
N ALA A 108 -4.25 -32.56 5.14
CA ALA A 108 -4.11 -33.66 4.18
C ALA A 108 -4.89 -33.47 2.86
N SER A 109 -5.78 -32.48 2.79
CA SER A 109 -6.60 -32.19 1.60
C SER A 109 -5.87 -31.31 0.56
N LEU A 110 -4.57 -31.08 0.72
CA LEU A 110 -3.79 -30.30 -0.25
C LEU A 110 -3.76 -31.01 -1.61
N PRO A 111 -4.18 -30.34 -2.71
CA PRO A 111 -4.09 -30.90 -4.04
C PRO A 111 -2.64 -31.19 -4.46
N VAL A 112 -2.39 -32.25 -5.23
CA VAL A 112 -1.07 -32.55 -5.80
C VAL A 112 -0.54 -31.40 -6.64
N THR A 113 -1.43 -30.64 -7.29
CA THR A 113 -1.11 -29.47 -8.11
C THR A 113 -0.84 -28.20 -7.29
N PHE A 114 -0.96 -28.23 -5.96
CA PHE A 114 -0.91 -27.05 -5.11
C PHE A 114 0.36 -26.21 -5.30
N ALA A 115 1.53 -26.85 -5.41
CA ALA A 115 2.79 -26.13 -5.64
C ALA A 115 2.80 -25.38 -6.99
N LYS A 116 2.21 -25.97 -8.03
CA LYS A 116 2.07 -25.34 -9.35
C LYS A 116 1.10 -24.16 -9.31
N THR A 117 -0.02 -24.34 -8.62
CA THR A 117 -1.02 -23.28 -8.38
C THR A 117 -0.43 -22.10 -7.63
N LEU A 118 0.35 -22.37 -6.57
CA LEU A 118 1.08 -21.32 -5.84
C LEU A 118 2.00 -20.50 -6.74
N ALA A 119 2.83 -21.16 -7.54
CA ALA A 119 3.76 -20.48 -8.43
C ALA A 119 3.04 -19.65 -9.51
N ALA A 120 1.95 -20.18 -10.07
CA ALA A 120 1.14 -19.48 -11.06
C ALA A 120 0.45 -18.25 -10.46
N THR A 121 -0.12 -18.40 -9.25
CA THR A 121 -0.77 -17.30 -8.52
C THR A 121 0.25 -16.22 -8.16
N GLU A 122 1.45 -16.59 -7.69
CA GLU A 122 2.52 -15.63 -7.41
C GLU A 122 2.90 -14.83 -8.66
N ALA A 123 3.14 -15.51 -9.79
CA ALA A 123 3.48 -14.85 -11.04
C ALA A 123 2.38 -13.90 -11.53
N LYS A 124 1.10 -14.31 -11.42
CA LYS A 124 -0.08 -13.49 -11.73
C LYS A 124 -0.12 -12.23 -10.86
N MET A 125 0.06 -12.39 -9.55
CA MET A 125 0.01 -11.29 -8.59
C MET A 125 1.18 -10.33 -8.74
N MET A 126 2.40 -10.84 -8.96
CA MET A 126 3.57 -9.99 -9.24
C MET A 126 3.35 -9.16 -10.51
N THR A 127 2.75 -9.75 -11.54
CA THR A 127 2.39 -9.02 -12.77
C THR A 127 1.33 -7.96 -12.52
N ALA A 128 0.33 -8.25 -11.68
CA ALA A 128 -0.75 -7.30 -11.33
C ALA A 128 -0.23 -6.07 -10.60
N ILE A 129 0.74 -6.21 -9.70
CA ILE A 129 1.40 -5.07 -9.04
C ILE A 129 2.42 -4.35 -9.94
N GLY A 130 2.64 -4.83 -11.15
CA GLY A 130 3.51 -4.18 -12.12
C GLY A 130 4.96 -4.65 -12.11
N ILE A 131 5.25 -5.84 -11.53
CA ILE A 131 6.59 -6.46 -11.59
C ILE A 131 6.57 -7.62 -12.58
N LYS A 132 7.45 -7.57 -13.59
CA LYS A 132 7.67 -8.66 -14.56
C LYS A 132 9.15 -8.90 -14.74
N GLY A 133 9.60 -10.14 -14.53
CA GLY A 133 11.02 -10.50 -14.65
C GLY A 133 11.94 -9.68 -13.72
N GLY A 134 11.49 -9.36 -12.51
CA GLY A 134 12.24 -8.56 -11.54
C GLY A 134 12.33 -7.05 -11.85
N LYS A 135 11.60 -6.57 -12.88
CA LYS A 135 11.60 -5.16 -13.29
C LYS A 135 10.20 -4.55 -13.16
N ILE A 136 10.14 -3.24 -12.89
CA ILE A 136 8.88 -2.50 -12.95
C ILE A 136 8.42 -2.41 -14.41
N ARG A 137 7.18 -2.78 -14.65
CA ARG A 137 6.52 -2.65 -15.95
C ARG A 137 6.11 -1.19 -16.16
N GLY A 138 6.50 -0.61 -17.30
CA GLY A 138 6.08 0.74 -17.68
C GLY A 138 4.55 0.87 -17.77
N GLY A 139 4.01 1.97 -17.28
CA GLY A 139 2.58 2.26 -17.23
C GLY A 139 1.78 1.48 -16.17
N GLY A 140 2.45 0.67 -15.35
CA GLY A 140 1.80 -0.05 -14.25
C GLY A 140 1.72 0.76 -12.96
N PHE A 141 1.04 0.19 -11.96
CA PHE A 141 0.86 0.83 -10.63
C PHE A 141 2.20 1.24 -10.00
N LEU A 142 3.18 0.35 -9.93
CA LEU A 142 4.49 0.66 -9.36
C LEU A 142 5.30 1.65 -10.19
N ASP A 143 5.06 1.73 -11.49
CA ASP A 143 5.69 2.74 -12.34
C ASP A 143 5.17 4.13 -11.99
N SER A 144 3.85 4.31 -11.90
CA SER A 144 3.25 5.58 -11.46
C SER A 144 3.62 5.93 -10.02
N LEU A 145 3.62 4.96 -9.11
CA LEU A 145 4.04 5.18 -7.73
C LEU A 145 5.48 5.65 -7.63
N SER A 146 6.39 5.05 -8.41
CA SER A 146 7.82 5.40 -8.38
C SER A 146 8.18 6.66 -9.16
N ALA A 147 7.32 7.11 -10.08
CA ALA A 147 7.58 8.31 -10.87
C ALA A 147 7.52 9.60 -10.04
N ASN A 148 6.65 9.67 -9.04
CA ASN A 148 6.45 10.80 -8.11
C ASN A 148 6.68 12.19 -8.76
N THR A 149 5.97 12.45 -9.87
CA THR A 149 6.14 13.69 -10.68
C THR A 149 5.71 14.93 -9.90
N GLU A 150 4.86 14.78 -8.88
CA GLU A 150 4.43 15.88 -8.01
C GLU A 150 5.59 16.48 -7.22
N LEU A 151 6.52 15.64 -6.72
CA LEU A 151 7.70 16.12 -6.01
C LEU A 151 8.61 16.91 -6.94
N LEU A 152 8.85 16.42 -8.17
CA LEU A 152 9.64 17.15 -9.16
C LEU A 152 9.04 18.53 -9.47
N THR A 153 7.72 18.57 -9.67
CA THR A 153 7.00 19.83 -9.92
C THR A 153 7.15 20.78 -8.73
N SER A 154 7.02 20.28 -7.51
CA SER A 154 7.17 21.08 -6.29
C SER A 154 8.58 21.64 -6.12
N VAL A 155 9.62 20.82 -6.40
CA VAL A 155 11.03 21.28 -6.38
C VAL A 155 11.28 22.35 -7.44
N LYS A 156 10.74 22.19 -8.66
CA LYS A 156 10.84 23.21 -9.72
C LYS A 156 10.15 24.51 -9.34
N ASN A 157 8.97 24.45 -8.76
CA ASN A 157 8.22 25.62 -8.30
C ASN A 157 8.98 26.36 -7.19
N LEU A 158 9.51 25.63 -6.20
CA LEU A 158 10.33 26.22 -5.13
C LEU A 158 11.55 26.92 -5.71
N MET A 159 12.27 26.31 -6.65
CA MET A 159 13.43 26.91 -7.27
C MET A 159 13.05 28.14 -8.08
N SER A 160 11.99 28.09 -8.88
CA SER A 160 11.50 29.25 -9.66
C SER A 160 11.14 30.42 -8.77
N GLN A 161 10.40 30.17 -7.67
CA GLN A 161 10.06 31.18 -6.67
C GLN A 161 11.29 31.77 -6.00
N SER A 162 12.28 30.92 -5.67
CA SER A 162 13.53 31.34 -5.02
C SER A 162 14.39 32.22 -5.92
N VAL A 163 14.39 31.94 -7.23
CA VAL A 163 15.05 32.80 -8.24
C VAL A 163 14.35 34.13 -8.38
N THR A 164 13.01 34.12 -8.51
CA THR A 164 12.20 35.33 -8.66
C THR A 164 12.34 36.26 -7.43
N SER A 165 12.28 35.69 -6.23
CA SER A 165 12.32 36.40 -4.96
C SER A 165 13.75 36.68 -4.46
N GLN A 166 14.78 36.22 -5.17
CA GLN A 166 16.19 36.36 -4.82
C GLN A 166 16.47 35.96 -3.35
N VAL A 167 15.94 34.80 -2.93
CA VAL A 167 16.14 34.29 -1.56
C VAL A 167 17.61 33.96 -1.28
N SER A 168 18.00 33.88 0.00
CA SER A 168 19.35 33.43 0.33
C SER A 168 19.53 31.96 -0.05
N THR A 169 20.73 31.57 -0.43
CA THR A 169 21.07 30.16 -0.74
C THR A 169 20.79 29.29 0.47
N LYS A 170 21.02 29.78 1.68
CA LYS A 170 20.73 29.09 2.93
C LYS A 170 19.22 28.79 3.09
N ASP A 171 18.36 29.80 2.87
CA ASP A 171 16.92 29.64 3.01
C ASP A 171 16.36 28.72 1.91
N PHE A 172 16.91 28.80 0.70
CA PHE A 172 16.54 27.88 -0.38
C PHE A 172 16.86 26.42 -0.03
N ILE A 173 18.07 26.15 0.51
CA ILE A 173 18.45 24.80 0.95
C ILE A 173 17.53 24.33 2.08
N ALA A 174 17.22 25.18 3.05
CA ALA A 174 16.30 24.84 4.14
C ALA A 174 14.90 24.49 3.61
N SER A 175 14.34 25.33 2.76
CA SER A 175 13.01 25.09 2.15
C SER A 175 12.99 23.84 1.27
N MET A 176 14.08 23.53 0.57
CA MET A 176 14.22 22.30 -0.22
C MET A 176 14.26 21.06 0.69
N ASN A 177 15.00 21.14 1.81
CA ASN A 177 15.02 20.08 2.80
C ASN A 177 13.61 19.82 3.36
N ASP A 178 12.92 20.89 3.81
CA ASP A 178 11.57 20.78 4.35
C ASP A 178 10.59 20.19 3.34
N LEU A 179 10.69 20.56 2.07
CA LEU A 179 9.86 20.00 1.01
C LEU A 179 10.09 18.51 0.81
N ILE A 180 11.33 18.05 0.87
CA ILE A 180 11.70 16.66 0.59
C ILE A 180 11.54 15.77 1.82
N THR A 181 12.01 16.21 2.99
CA THR A 181 12.00 15.41 4.23
C THR A 181 10.82 15.70 5.15
N GLY A 182 10.11 16.78 4.93
CA GLY A 182 9.07 17.25 5.83
C GLY A 182 9.59 18.17 6.93
N SER A 183 8.67 18.83 7.61
CA SER A 183 8.97 19.70 8.75
C SER A 183 7.88 19.59 9.82
N GLY A 184 8.28 19.40 11.07
CA GLY A 184 7.34 19.21 12.17
C GLY A 184 6.44 17.97 11.94
N GLU A 185 5.12 18.18 11.97
CA GLU A 185 4.13 17.11 11.75
C GLU A 185 3.84 16.83 10.26
N LYS A 186 4.42 17.60 9.34
CA LYS A 186 4.17 17.45 7.90
C LYS A 186 5.20 16.48 7.31
N PRO A 187 4.76 15.32 6.78
CA PRO A 187 5.66 14.37 6.11
C PRO A 187 6.24 14.97 4.83
N GLY A 188 7.44 14.57 4.47
CA GLY A 188 8.08 14.98 3.23
C GLY A 188 7.39 14.41 1.98
N GLY A 189 7.68 15.00 0.82
CA GLY A 189 7.00 14.66 -0.42
C GLY A 189 7.12 13.19 -0.83
N ILE A 190 8.26 12.54 -0.57
CA ILE A 190 8.42 11.09 -0.84
C ILE A 190 7.66 10.27 0.21
N GLU A 191 7.80 10.61 1.48
CA GLU A 191 7.17 9.90 2.58
C GLU A 191 5.64 9.96 2.51
N SER A 192 5.09 11.16 2.28
CA SER A 192 3.64 11.37 2.14
C SER A 192 3.07 10.53 0.98
N HIS A 193 3.78 10.47 -0.14
CA HIS A 193 3.35 9.69 -1.30
C HIS A 193 3.36 8.19 -1.01
N LEU A 194 4.41 7.68 -0.35
CA LEU A 194 4.58 6.25 -0.12
C LEU A 194 3.77 5.69 1.03
N ASN A 195 3.71 6.40 2.15
CA ASN A 195 2.95 5.95 3.32
C ASN A 195 1.46 5.82 3.03
N ARG A 196 0.96 6.62 2.07
CA ARG A 196 -0.42 6.52 1.61
C ARG A 196 -0.76 5.16 0.98
N TYR A 197 0.21 4.52 0.32
CA TYR A 197 -0.07 3.35 -0.51
C TYR A 197 0.57 2.05 0.00
N ALA A 198 1.63 2.11 0.80
CA ALA A 198 2.42 0.93 1.16
C ALA A 198 1.60 -0.11 1.95
N HIS A 199 0.87 0.33 2.97
CA HIS A 199 0.02 -0.56 3.77
C HIS A 199 -1.04 -1.24 2.91
N ASP A 200 -1.78 -0.45 2.13
CA ASP A 200 -2.83 -0.97 1.27
C ASP A 200 -2.29 -1.93 0.22
N LEU A 201 -1.13 -1.62 -0.36
CA LEU A 201 -0.48 -2.50 -1.33
C LEU A 201 -0.18 -3.89 -0.74
N TYR A 202 0.39 -3.94 0.46
CA TYR A 202 0.73 -5.21 1.11
C TYR A 202 -0.52 -5.97 1.53
N MET A 203 -1.51 -5.30 2.11
CA MET A 203 -2.77 -5.91 2.53
C MET A 203 -3.60 -6.38 1.33
N GLN A 204 -3.66 -5.60 0.27
CA GLN A 204 -4.36 -6.00 -0.96
C GLN A 204 -3.65 -7.15 -1.67
N TYR A 205 -2.32 -7.15 -1.70
CA TYR A 205 -1.55 -8.28 -2.23
C TYR A 205 -1.84 -9.58 -1.45
N ASP A 206 -1.77 -9.53 -0.11
CA ASP A 206 -2.05 -10.69 0.74
C ASP A 206 -3.45 -11.27 0.47
N ARG A 207 -4.48 -10.41 0.47
CA ARG A 207 -5.87 -10.80 0.25
C ARG A 207 -6.12 -11.31 -1.17
N ALA A 208 -5.58 -10.62 -2.18
CA ALA A 208 -5.72 -11.03 -3.57
C ALA A 208 -5.03 -12.37 -3.84
N TYR A 209 -3.86 -12.59 -3.24
CA TYR A 209 -3.17 -13.87 -3.31
C TYR A 209 -4.00 -14.98 -2.65
N ALA A 210 -4.48 -14.77 -1.43
CA ALA A 210 -5.31 -15.71 -0.70
C ALA A 210 -6.60 -16.04 -1.47
N THR A 211 -7.29 -15.02 -2.00
CA THR A 211 -8.51 -15.18 -2.78
C THR A 211 -8.28 -15.95 -4.07
N SER A 212 -7.24 -15.61 -4.82
CA SER A 212 -6.90 -16.32 -6.07
C SER A 212 -6.54 -17.78 -5.80
N LEU A 213 -5.84 -18.06 -4.70
CA LEU A 213 -5.51 -19.42 -4.32
C LEU A 213 -6.74 -20.21 -3.85
N ALA A 214 -7.65 -19.57 -3.14
CA ALA A 214 -8.91 -20.17 -2.72
C ALA A 214 -9.83 -20.51 -3.90
N GLU A 215 -9.90 -19.65 -4.91
CA GLU A 215 -10.61 -19.91 -6.16
C GLU A 215 -10.07 -21.15 -6.86
N GLU A 216 -8.75 -21.26 -7.00
CA GLU A 216 -8.08 -22.42 -7.64
C GLU A 216 -8.20 -23.74 -6.84
N THR A 217 -8.42 -23.66 -5.53
CA THR A 217 -8.58 -24.79 -4.63
C THR A 217 -10.04 -25.09 -4.27
N GLY A 218 -10.98 -24.30 -4.79
CA GLY A 218 -12.42 -24.46 -4.56
C GLY A 218 -12.89 -24.09 -3.16
N MET A 219 -12.10 -23.36 -2.37
CA MET A 219 -12.48 -22.93 -1.02
C MET A 219 -13.52 -21.79 -1.09
N LYS A 220 -14.59 -21.92 -0.31
CA LYS A 220 -15.72 -20.98 -0.34
C LYS A 220 -15.95 -20.27 0.99
N TYR A 221 -15.28 -20.69 2.04
CA TYR A 221 -15.46 -20.17 3.40
C TYR A 221 -14.20 -19.43 3.85
N PHE A 222 -14.39 -18.31 4.53
CA PHE A 222 -13.27 -17.55 5.08
C PHE A 222 -13.65 -16.87 6.38
N ILE A 223 -12.63 -16.52 7.17
CA ILE A 223 -12.73 -15.67 8.35
C ILE A 223 -12.23 -14.30 7.97
N TYR A 224 -13.01 -13.27 8.28
CA TYR A 224 -12.59 -11.88 8.20
C TYR A 224 -11.96 -11.50 9.54
N ILE A 225 -10.65 -11.27 9.58
CA ILE A 225 -9.91 -11.13 10.83
C ILE A 225 -8.76 -10.10 10.73
N GLY A 226 -8.62 -9.24 11.74
CA GLY A 226 -7.57 -8.22 11.81
C GLY A 226 -7.61 -7.43 13.12
N GLY A 227 -8.54 -7.78 13.98
CA GLY A 227 -8.78 -7.09 15.24
C GLY A 227 -9.42 -5.71 15.07
N LYS A 228 -9.81 -5.13 16.18
CA LYS A 228 -10.49 -3.84 16.24
C LYS A 228 -9.59 -2.83 16.93
N ILE A 229 -9.53 -1.64 16.35
CA ILE A 229 -8.91 -0.45 16.94
C ILE A 229 -9.97 0.63 17.10
N ASP A 230 -9.67 1.67 17.86
CA ASP A 230 -10.64 2.75 18.16
C ASP A 230 -11.21 3.41 16.91
N ASP A 231 -10.41 3.48 15.83
CA ASP A 231 -10.79 4.04 14.54
C ASP A 231 -11.28 2.98 13.53
N SER A 232 -11.61 1.76 13.99
CA SER A 232 -12.14 0.71 13.12
C SER A 232 -13.44 1.16 12.48
N ARG A 233 -13.51 1.02 11.16
CA ARG A 233 -14.75 1.31 10.41
C ARG A 233 -15.84 0.36 10.80
N ASP A 234 -17.05 0.85 10.77
CA ASP A 234 -18.24 0.08 11.10
C ASP A 234 -18.34 -1.22 10.29
N PHE A 235 -17.98 -1.20 9.01
CA PHE A 235 -17.83 -2.40 8.19
C PHE A 235 -16.88 -3.42 8.84
N CYS A 236 -15.71 -2.98 9.26
CA CYS A 236 -14.71 -3.83 9.89
C CYS A 236 -15.23 -4.39 11.22
N VAL A 237 -15.86 -3.55 12.03
CA VAL A 237 -16.46 -3.97 13.32
C VAL A 237 -17.56 -5.01 13.13
N ALA A 238 -18.40 -4.85 12.10
CA ALA A 238 -19.50 -5.78 11.81
C ALA A 238 -19.01 -7.15 11.31
N HIS A 239 -17.86 -7.20 10.64
CA HIS A 239 -17.38 -8.41 9.98
C HIS A 239 -16.27 -9.14 10.74
N ASP A 240 -15.51 -8.43 11.59
CA ASP A 240 -14.34 -8.98 12.29
C ASP A 240 -14.65 -10.19 13.17
N GLY A 241 -13.81 -11.21 13.07
CA GLY A 241 -13.89 -12.46 13.82
C GLY A 241 -15.00 -13.41 13.37
N LYS A 242 -15.70 -13.11 12.28
CA LYS A 242 -16.81 -13.92 11.77
C LYS A 242 -16.42 -14.73 10.55
N VAL A 243 -17.06 -15.89 10.40
CA VAL A 243 -16.99 -16.74 9.22
C VAL A 243 -17.99 -16.26 8.18
N TRP A 244 -17.55 -16.20 6.93
CA TRP A 244 -18.33 -15.77 5.78
C TRP A 244 -18.17 -16.75 4.62
N THR A 245 -19.14 -16.74 3.71
CA THR A 245 -19.00 -17.39 2.40
C THR A 245 -18.61 -16.37 1.33
N THR A 246 -17.99 -16.86 0.26
CA THR A 246 -17.69 -16.00 -0.91
C THR A 246 -18.96 -15.43 -1.54
N GLU A 247 -20.10 -16.13 -1.44
CA GLU A 247 -21.40 -15.61 -1.91
C GLU A 247 -21.93 -14.47 -1.04
N GLU A 248 -21.77 -14.57 0.28
CA GLU A 248 -22.18 -13.49 1.19
C GLU A 248 -21.33 -12.23 0.97
N SER A 249 -20.03 -12.39 0.67
CA SER A 249 -19.16 -11.24 0.42
C SER A 249 -19.56 -10.43 -0.83
N LYS A 250 -20.23 -11.02 -1.79
CA LYS A 250 -20.78 -10.28 -2.95
C LYS A 250 -21.79 -9.22 -2.53
N LYS A 251 -22.52 -9.47 -1.46
CA LYS A 251 -23.48 -8.51 -0.89
C LYS A 251 -22.81 -7.37 -0.13
N TRP A 252 -21.53 -7.50 0.23
CA TRP A 252 -20.80 -6.45 0.95
C TRP A 252 -20.69 -5.15 0.12
N ILE A 253 -20.74 -5.22 -1.20
CA ILE A 253 -20.81 -4.04 -2.08
C ILE A 253 -22.05 -3.20 -1.76
N GLU A 254 -23.14 -3.80 -1.39
CA GLU A 254 -24.40 -3.12 -1.01
C GLU A 254 -24.26 -2.43 0.36
N TRP A 255 -23.37 -2.92 1.20
CA TRP A 255 -23.13 -2.42 2.56
C TRP A 255 -21.95 -1.44 2.65
N THR A 256 -21.31 -1.14 1.54
CA THR A 256 -20.22 -0.17 1.61
C THR A 256 -20.78 1.21 1.94
N PRO A 257 -20.13 1.94 2.83
CA PRO A 257 -20.53 3.29 3.22
C PRO A 257 -20.82 4.21 2.04
N ALA A 258 -20.19 3.94 0.96
CA ALA A 258 -20.26 4.67 -0.27
C ALA A 258 -21.62 4.61 -0.97
N LYS A 259 -22.41 3.56 -0.78
CA LYS A 259 -23.78 3.50 -1.31
C LYS A 259 -24.82 3.94 -0.26
N GLY A 260 -24.39 4.29 0.97
CA GLY A 260 -25.30 4.64 2.05
C GLY A 260 -26.17 3.48 2.53
N VAL A 261 -25.88 2.25 2.08
CA VAL A 261 -26.62 1.04 2.44
C VAL A 261 -25.86 0.29 3.53
N TYR A 262 -26.50 0.14 4.66
CA TYR A 262 -25.96 -0.56 5.83
C TYR A 262 -26.86 -1.76 6.19
N PRO A 263 -26.28 -2.80 6.81
CA PRO A 263 -27.08 -3.88 7.37
C PRO A 263 -28.14 -3.35 8.34
N GLU A 264 -29.28 -4.00 8.40
CA GLU A 264 -30.35 -3.64 9.31
C GLU A 264 -29.83 -3.58 10.76
N GLY A 265 -30.16 -2.51 11.49
CA GLY A 265 -29.69 -2.25 12.84
C GLY A 265 -28.32 -1.54 12.95
N TYR A 266 -27.69 -1.26 11.84
CA TYR A 266 -26.38 -0.63 11.80
C TYR A 266 -26.52 0.90 11.87
N LYS A 267 -25.85 1.53 12.85
CA LYS A 267 -25.84 3.00 12.99
C LYS A 267 -24.47 3.56 12.64
N ILE A 268 -24.42 4.44 11.65
CA ILE A 268 -23.21 5.24 11.35
C ILE A 268 -22.98 6.17 12.53
N LYS A 269 -21.81 6.08 13.16
CA LYS A 269 -21.39 7.10 14.13
C LYS A 269 -21.26 8.43 13.40
N GLN A 270 -21.79 9.49 13.98
CA GLN A 270 -21.81 10.83 13.34
C GLN A 270 -20.40 11.35 13.00
N LYS A 271 -19.38 10.87 13.73
CA LYS A 271 -17.95 11.08 13.50
C LYS A 271 -17.45 10.47 12.18
N ASP A 272 -18.11 9.41 11.70
CA ASP A 272 -17.72 8.65 10.52
C ASP A 272 -18.28 9.24 9.21
N LYS A 273 -19.19 10.22 9.27
CA LYS A 273 -19.74 10.90 8.07
C LYS A 273 -18.67 11.56 7.21
N ASN A 274 -17.56 11.97 7.81
CA ASN A 274 -16.41 12.55 7.12
C ASN A 274 -15.30 11.51 6.86
N ALA A 275 -15.34 10.35 7.50
CA ALA A 275 -14.35 9.29 7.40
C ALA A 275 -14.74 8.18 6.41
N VAL A 276 -15.97 8.23 5.91
CA VAL A 276 -16.43 7.38 4.81
C VAL A 276 -15.95 8.00 3.52
N PRO A 277 -14.87 7.50 2.96
CA PRO A 277 -14.39 8.08 1.72
C PRO A 277 -15.40 7.73 0.63
N SER A 278 -16.02 8.73 0.06
CA SER A 278 -16.83 8.63 -1.17
C SER A 278 -16.10 7.89 -2.30
N TYR A 279 -14.76 7.80 -2.25
CA TYR A 279 -13.94 7.10 -3.22
C TYR A 279 -14.02 5.57 -3.16
N ILE A 280 -14.45 4.95 -2.04
CA ILE A 280 -14.60 3.48 -1.99
C ILE A 280 -15.74 3.03 -2.91
N ALA A 281 -16.78 3.86 -3.12
CA ALA A 281 -17.90 3.56 -4.00
C ALA A 281 -17.68 3.89 -5.44
N SER A 282 -16.90 4.91 -5.67
CA SER A 282 -16.57 5.34 -7.03
C SER A 282 -15.35 4.60 -7.59
N TYR A 283 -14.74 3.70 -6.79
CA TYR A 283 -13.60 2.94 -7.25
C TYR A 283 -14.07 1.86 -8.23
N ASP A 284 -13.81 2.13 -9.49
CA ASP A 284 -14.00 1.17 -10.58
C ASP A 284 -13.14 -0.06 -10.31
N GLY A 285 -13.74 -1.23 -10.04
CA GLY A 285 -13.03 -2.45 -9.70
C GLY A 285 -12.94 -2.78 -8.20
N TYR A 286 -13.74 -2.13 -7.31
CA TYR A 286 -13.81 -2.55 -5.92
C TYR A 286 -14.20 -4.03 -5.81
N ASN A 287 -13.32 -4.80 -5.16
CA ASN A 287 -13.55 -6.21 -4.82
C ASN A 287 -13.61 -6.33 -3.29
N PRO A 288 -14.72 -6.80 -2.71
CA PRO A 288 -14.91 -6.91 -1.27
C PRO A 288 -13.85 -7.77 -0.56
N LEU A 289 -13.37 -8.81 -1.24
CA LEU A 289 -12.37 -9.74 -0.69
C LEU A 289 -10.93 -9.21 -0.77
N ILE A 290 -10.68 -8.21 -1.63
CA ILE A 290 -9.35 -7.60 -1.80
C ILE A 290 -9.27 -6.27 -1.06
N HIS A 291 -10.26 -5.40 -1.28
CA HIS A 291 -10.26 -4.04 -0.72
C HIS A 291 -10.88 -3.97 0.68
N CYS A 292 -11.69 -4.98 1.04
CA CYS A 292 -12.30 -5.09 2.38
C CYS A 292 -12.96 -3.78 2.84
N GLY A 293 -12.59 -3.26 4.01
CA GLY A 293 -13.06 -1.97 4.54
C GLY A 293 -12.47 -0.74 3.86
N GLY A 294 -11.74 -0.90 2.75
CA GLY A 294 -11.14 0.20 1.99
C GLY A 294 -9.75 0.60 2.48
N PHE A 295 -9.40 1.86 2.26
CA PHE A 295 -8.06 2.41 2.57
C PHE A 295 -7.65 2.15 4.04
N ASN A 296 -6.40 1.73 4.26
CA ASN A 296 -5.85 1.35 5.57
C ASN A 296 -6.60 0.22 6.31
N CYS A 297 -7.33 -0.63 5.59
CA CYS A 297 -7.97 -1.78 6.22
C CYS A 297 -6.94 -2.85 6.59
N ARG A 298 -6.86 -3.18 7.89
CA ARG A 298 -5.88 -4.13 8.45
C ARG A 298 -6.39 -5.58 8.52
N HIS A 299 -7.60 -5.86 8.03
CA HIS A 299 -8.17 -7.19 8.10
C HIS A 299 -7.67 -8.09 6.98
N HIS A 300 -7.41 -9.34 7.33
CA HIS A 300 -7.13 -10.42 6.40
C HIS A 300 -8.39 -11.18 6.02
N VAL A 301 -8.36 -11.83 4.87
CA VAL A 301 -9.34 -12.83 4.44
C VAL A 301 -8.66 -14.19 4.54
N GLY A 302 -8.93 -14.90 5.62
CA GLY A 302 -8.32 -16.21 5.92
C GLY A 302 -9.25 -17.34 5.49
N TYR A 303 -8.98 -17.99 4.35
CA TYR A 303 -9.80 -19.09 3.86
C TYR A 303 -9.64 -20.34 4.71
N ILE A 304 -10.76 -21.00 5.02
CA ILE A 304 -10.84 -22.19 5.88
C ILE A 304 -11.65 -23.28 5.20
N MET A 305 -11.42 -24.53 5.61
CA MET A 305 -12.19 -25.67 5.14
C MET A 305 -13.63 -25.63 5.66
N GLN A 306 -14.52 -26.28 4.93
CA GLN A 306 -15.95 -26.32 5.23
C GLN A 306 -16.23 -26.84 6.64
N GLU A 307 -15.55 -27.89 7.07
CA GLU A 307 -15.76 -28.51 8.39
C GLU A 307 -15.50 -27.51 9.51
N LEU A 308 -14.42 -26.74 9.42
CA LEU A 308 -14.10 -25.69 10.40
C LEU A 308 -15.10 -24.54 10.31
N ALA A 309 -15.53 -24.18 9.09
CA ALA A 309 -16.53 -23.12 8.91
C ALA A 309 -17.87 -23.49 9.54
N GLU A 310 -18.33 -24.72 9.37
CA GLU A 310 -19.56 -25.25 9.93
C GLU A 310 -19.48 -25.37 11.46
N GLU A 311 -18.32 -25.77 11.98
CA GLU A 311 -18.09 -25.79 13.44
C GLU A 311 -18.15 -24.36 14.04
N MET A 312 -17.59 -23.38 13.37
CA MET A 312 -17.59 -21.98 13.83
C MET A 312 -18.93 -21.27 13.60
N ARG A 313 -19.70 -21.70 12.61
CA ARG A 313 -20.96 -21.11 12.18
C ARG A 313 -21.98 -22.22 11.79
N PRO A 314 -22.64 -22.82 12.77
CA PRO A 314 -23.51 -23.99 12.56
C PRO A 314 -24.71 -23.76 11.63
N ASP A 315 -25.16 -22.54 11.42
CA ASP A 315 -26.22 -22.21 10.47
C ASP A 315 -25.87 -22.51 9.00
N LEU A 316 -24.57 -22.67 8.69
CA LEU A 316 -24.13 -23.07 7.35
C LEU A 316 -24.51 -24.49 6.98
N VAL A 317 -24.70 -25.37 7.98
CA VAL A 317 -25.11 -26.79 7.79
C VAL A 317 -26.59 -26.90 7.38
N LYS A 318 -27.40 -25.89 7.66
CA LYS A 318 -28.87 -25.93 7.48
C LYS A 318 -29.35 -25.51 6.09
N LYS A 319 -28.47 -25.28 5.18
CA LYS A 319 -28.79 -24.94 3.77
C LYS A 319 -28.40 -26.07 2.83
#